data_0462f1f8cfd68e2475867e60b2fbdd17
#
_entry.id   0462f1f8cfd68e2475867e60b2fbdd17
#
_cell.length_a   1.000
_cell.length_b   1.000
_cell.length_c   1.000
_cell.angle_alpha   90.00
_cell.angle_beta   90.00
_cell.angle_gamma   90.00
#
_symmetry.space_group_name_H-M   'P 1'
#
loop_
_entity.id
_entity.type
_entity.pdbx_description
1 polymer ?
#
loop_
_entity_poly.entity_id
_entity_poly.type
_entity_poly.pdbx_seq_one_letter_code
_entity_poly.pdbx_strand_id
1 'polypeptide(L)'
;MCIFVKTISMKIYTKRSKQTLPISVDEAWDFLSNPSNLKTITPTYMGFEIRSGADRAMYPGQIIQYIVTPVLGIKAKWVTEITHVVDKKYFVDEQRFGPYAFWHHKHFIKEIDGGVEMEDIIDYKVPMGFLGQLVHPILVKPKLDEIFEYRRKKLIELFGEIK
;
A
#
# COMPACT_ATOMS: atom_id res chain seq x y z
N MET A 1 33.93 -18.04 -26.25
CA MET A 1 32.45 -18.03 -26.30
C MET A 1 31.98 -17.10 -25.17
N CYS A 2 31.81 -15.81 -25.47
CA CYS A 2 31.32 -14.84 -24.49
C CYS A 2 29.83 -15.07 -24.28
N ILE A 3 29.45 -15.53 -23.09
CA ILE A 3 28.05 -15.58 -22.67
C ILE A 3 27.65 -14.14 -22.38
N PHE A 4 26.90 -13.52 -23.29
CA PHE A 4 26.18 -12.27 -23.03
C PHE A 4 25.14 -12.54 -21.96
N VAL A 5 25.46 -12.33 -20.70
CA VAL A 5 24.44 -12.19 -19.64
C VAL A 5 23.67 -10.95 -19.97
N LYS A 6 22.53 -11.11 -20.63
CA LYS A 6 21.57 -10.04 -20.87
C LYS A 6 21.11 -9.56 -19.48
N THR A 7 21.64 -8.44 -19.03
CA THR A 7 21.23 -7.81 -17.77
C THR A 7 19.74 -7.58 -17.86
N ILE A 8 18.95 -8.39 -17.17
CA ILE A 8 17.50 -8.19 -17.08
C ILE A 8 17.33 -6.87 -16.30
N SER A 9 16.97 -5.81 -17.01
CA SER A 9 16.74 -4.50 -16.41
C SER A 9 15.71 -4.64 -15.27
N MET A 10 16.15 -4.44 -14.05
CA MET A 10 15.28 -4.44 -12.86
C MET A 10 14.60 -3.06 -12.76
N LYS A 11 13.48 -2.91 -13.47
CA LYS A 11 12.71 -1.67 -13.39
C LYS A 11 11.86 -1.67 -12.12
N ILE A 12 12.14 -0.73 -11.22
CA ILE A 12 11.31 -0.40 -10.06
C ILE A 12 10.46 0.81 -10.45
N TYR A 13 9.19 0.75 -10.13
CA TYR A 13 8.24 1.84 -10.29
C TYR A 13 7.96 2.47 -8.93
N THR A 14 7.70 3.77 -8.92
CA THR A 14 7.29 4.49 -7.71
C THR A 14 5.92 5.13 -7.90
N LYS A 15 5.02 4.87 -6.95
CA LYS A 15 3.74 5.58 -6.79
C LYS A 15 3.83 6.47 -5.56
N ARG A 16 3.43 7.74 -5.70
CA ARG A 16 3.28 8.67 -4.58
C ARG A 16 1.84 9.16 -4.51
N SER A 17 1.35 9.32 -3.28
CA SER A 17 0.04 9.91 -3.01
C SER A 17 0.15 10.77 -1.76
N LYS A 18 -0.42 11.98 -1.80
CA LYS A 18 -0.53 12.86 -0.64
C LYS A 18 -1.98 13.25 -0.42
N GLN A 19 -2.36 13.39 0.84
CA GLN A 19 -3.68 13.84 1.26
C GLN A 19 -3.58 14.59 2.58
N THR A 20 -4.37 15.64 2.73
CA THR A 20 -4.55 16.36 4.00
C THR A 20 -5.92 16.04 4.58
N LEU A 21 -5.99 15.89 5.91
CA LEU A 21 -7.22 15.60 6.63
C LEU A 21 -7.33 16.52 7.87
N PRO A 22 -8.54 17.01 8.23
CA PRO A 22 -8.77 17.90 9.38
C PRO A 22 -8.88 17.11 10.70
N ILE A 23 -7.90 16.24 10.98
CA ILE A 23 -7.84 15.37 12.16
C ILE A 23 -6.49 15.50 12.85
N SER A 24 -6.41 15.11 14.11
CA SER A 24 -5.16 15.08 14.86
C SER A 24 -4.22 13.97 14.36
N VAL A 25 -2.91 14.13 14.68
CA VAL A 25 -1.92 13.07 14.42
C VAL A 25 -2.30 11.77 15.13
N ASP A 26 -2.84 11.86 16.35
CA ASP A 26 -3.27 10.70 17.14
C ASP A 26 -4.39 9.94 16.44
N GLU A 27 -5.42 10.64 16.00
CA GLU A 27 -6.54 10.04 15.28
C GLU A 27 -6.12 9.42 13.94
N ALA A 28 -5.26 10.11 13.17
CA ALA A 28 -4.70 9.57 11.94
C ALA A 28 -3.87 8.32 12.20
N TRP A 29 -3.03 8.34 13.24
CA TRP A 29 -2.21 7.21 13.63
C TRP A 29 -3.04 6.00 14.07
N ASP A 30 -3.98 6.20 14.97
CA ASP A 30 -4.85 5.14 15.49
C ASP A 30 -5.65 4.45 14.38
N PHE A 31 -6.07 5.23 13.37
CA PHE A 31 -6.76 4.68 12.22
C PHE A 31 -5.83 3.90 11.28
N LEU A 32 -4.70 4.50 10.87
CA LEU A 32 -3.82 3.94 9.85
C LEU A 32 -2.94 2.81 10.37
N SER A 33 -2.48 2.87 11.62
CA SER A 33 -1.66 1.84 12.24
C SER A 33 -2.44 0.60 12.70
N ASN A 34 -3.76 0.60 12.53
CA ASN A 34 -4.60 -0.56 12.78
C ASN A 34 -4.87 -1.33 11.47
N PRO A 35 -4.29 -2.53 11.28
CA PRO A 35 -4.45 -3.28 10.04
C PRO A 35 -5.93 -3.62 9.71
N SER A 36 -6.79 -3.70 10.72
CA SER A 36 -8.23 -3.98 10.52
C SER A 36 -8.94 -2.90 9.73
N ASN A 37 -8.46 -1.65 9.79
CA ASN A 37 -9.04 -0.52 9.07
C ASN A 37 -8.68 -0.53 7.57
N LEU A 38 -7.68 -1.31 7.16
CA LEU A 38 -7.27 -1.41 5.75
C LEU A 38 -8.44 -1.85 4.85
N LYS A 39 -9.30 -2.73 5.35
CA LYS A 39 -10.51 -3.15 4.63
C LYS A 39 -11.44 -1.98 4.32
N THR A 40 -11.57 -1.02 5.22
CA THR A 40 -12.46 0.15 5.07
C THR A 40 -12.02 1.07 3.94
N ILE A 41 -10.72 1.21 3.73
CA ILE A 41 -10.10 2.07 2.72
C ILE A 41 -9.62 1.31 1.48
N THR A 42 -10.04 0.04 1.33
CA THR A 42 -9.77 -0.80 0.16
C THR A 42 -11.07 -1.00 -0.63
N PRO A 43 -11.07 -0.87 -1.97
CA PRO A 43 -12.26 -1.09 -2.78
C PRO A 43 -12.91 -2.44 -2.52
N THR A 44 -14.23 -2.48 -2.39
CA THR A 44 -14.99 -3.69 -2.03
C THR A 44 -14.82 -4.83 -3.01
N TYR A 45 -14.67 -4.52 -4.31
CA TYR A 45 -14.44 -5.53 -5.36
C TYR A 45 -13.11 -6.29 -5.21
N MET A 46 -12.16 -5.74 -4.44
CA MET A 46 -10.90 -6.43 -4.16
C MET A 46 -11.07 -7.61 -3.19
N GLY A 47 -12.25 -7.80 -2.61
CA GLY A 47 -12.55 -8.94 -1.74
C GLY A 47 -11.54 -9.09 -0.60
N PHE A 48 -11.12 -7.98 0.00
CA PHE A 48 -10.08 -7.93 1.02
C PHE A 48 -10.49 -8.71 2.27
N GLU A 49 -9.75 -9.75 2.61
CA GLU A 49 -10.03 -10.62 3.73
C GLU A 49 -8.75 -10.85 4.56
N ILE A 50 -8.74 -10.36 5.81
CA ILE A 50 -7.65 -10.60 6.76
C ILE A 50 -7.77 -12.04 7.28
N ARG A 51 -6.68 -12.79 7.22
CA ARG A 51 -6.59 -14.18 7.68
C ARG A 51 -5.94 -14.31 9.05
N SER A 52 -4.91 -13.50 9.32
CA SER A 52 -4.21 -13.49 10.61
C SER A 52 -3.32 -12.25 10.76
N GLY A 53 -2.90 -11.99 11.99
CA GLY A 53 -1.87 -11.01 12.32
C GLY A 53 -2.36 -9.56 12.45
N ALA A 54 -3.68 -9.31 12.43
CA ALA A 54 -4.28 -7.97 12.56
C ALA A 54 -4.99 -7.75 13.91
N ASP A 55 -4.64 -8.53 14.93
CA ASP A 55 -5.28 -8.55 16.24
C ASP A 55 -4.82 -7.42 17.18
N ARG A 56 -3.86 -6.63 16.74
CA ARG A 56 -3.26 -5.52 17.51
C ARG A 56 -2.73 -4.42 16.59
N ALA A 57 -2.37 -3.27 17.18
CA ALA A 57 -1.67 -2.19 16.48
C ALA A 57 -0.35 -2.68 15.86
N MET A 58 0.08 -2.00 14.81
CA MET A 58 1.30 -2.37 14.06
C MET A 58 2.55 -2.26 14.92
N TYR A 59 3.45 -3.24 14.77
CA TYR A 59 4.78 -3.26 15.38
C TYR A 59 5.81 -3.85 14.41
N PRO A 60 7.11 -3.49 14.53
CA PRO A 60 8.16 -4.02 13.66
C PRO A 60 8.28 -5.55 13.78
N GLY A 61 8.31 -6.26 12.64
CA GLY A 61 8.35 -7.71 12.56
C GLY A 61 6.96 -8.38 12.53
N GLN A 62 5.87 -7.62 12.60
CA GLN A 62 4.51 -8.17 12.51
C GLN A 62 4.25 -8.74 11.11
N ILE A 63 3.76 -9.98 11.07
CA ILE A 63 3.33 -10.65 9.84
C ILE A 63 1.81 -10.63 9.77
N ILE A 64 1.29 -10.09 8.67
CA ILE A 64 -0.16 -10.01 8.42
C ILE A 64 -0.46 -10.76 7.12
N GLN A 65 -1.50 -11.60 7.14
CA GLN A 65 -1.90 -12.38 5.98
C GLN A 65 -3.29 -11.97 5.51
N TYR A 66 -3.42 -11.75 4.20
CA TYR A 66 -4.71 -11.46 3.57
C TYR A 66 -4.93 -12.29 2.30
N ILE A 67 -6.20 -12.36 1.89
CA ILE A 67 -6.59 -12.70 0.53
C ILE A 67 -7.10 -11.42 -0.12
N VAL A 68 -6.60 -11.14 -1.32
CA VAL A 68 -7.01 -9.99 -2.13
C VAL A 68 -7.30 -10.44 -3.55
N THR A 69 -8.10 -9.66 -4.27
CA THR A 69 -8.43 -9.89 -5.68
C THR A 69 -7.97 -8.67 -6.49
N PRO A 70 -6.66 -8.46 -6.68
CA PRO A 70 -6.12 -7.19 -7.16
C PRO A 70 -6.40 -6.93 -8.63
N VAL A 71 -6.40 -7.97 -9.47
CA VAL A 71 -6.52 -7.86 -10.92
C VAL A 71 -7.33 -9.03 -11.50
N LEU A 72 -8.19 -8.75 -12.48
CA LEU A 72 -8.95 -9.74 -13.25
C LEU A 72 -9.78 -10.73 -12.42
N GLY A 73 -10.19 -10.39 -11.21
CA GLY A 73 -10.96 -11.27 -10.33
C GLY A 73 -10.16 -12.46 -9.77
N ILE A 74 -8.85 -12.50 -9.95
CA ILE A 74 -8.00 -13.60 -9.48
C ILE A 74 -7.62 -13.37 -8.01
N LYS A 75 -7.99 -14.32 -7.14
CA LYS A 75 -7.62 -14.30 -5.73
C LYS A 75 -6.12 -14.56 -5.57
N ALA A 76 -5.46 -13.70 -4.83
CA ALA A 76 -4.05 -13.83 -4.46
C ALA A 76 -3.90 -13.85 -2.93
N LYS A 77 -3.03 -14.72 -2.44
CA LYS A 77 -2.55 -14.64 -1.06
C LYS A 77 -1.54 -13.51 -0.97
N TRP A 78 -1.67 -12.69 0.05
CA TRP A 78 -0.73 -11.61 0.32
C TRP A 78 -0.23 -11.71 1.75
N VAL A 79 1.07 -11.74 1.92
CA VAL A 79 1.74 -11.74 3.22
C VAL A 79 2.58 -10.49 3.32
N THR A 80 2.25 -9.66 4.28
CA THR A 80 2.96 -8.42 4.60
C THR A 80 3.78 -8.60 5.87
N GLU A 81 4.96 -8.02 5.90
CA GLU A 81 5.70 -7.73 7.12
C GLU A 81 5.72 -6.22 7.35
N ILE A 82 5.37 -5.79 8.55
CA ILE A 82 5.61 -4.42 9.00
C ILE A 82 7.07 -4.33 9.43
N THR A 83 7.90 -3.70 8.62
CA THR A 83 9.36 -3.70 8.85
C THR A 83 9.82 -2.57 9.77
N HIS A 84 9.15 -1.43 9.74
CA HIS A 84 9.48 -0.26 10.55
C HIS A 84 8.21 0.38 11.10
N VAL A 85 8.30 0.86 12.34
CA VAL A 85 7.26 1.68 12.97
C VAL A 85 7.94 2.73 13.82
N VAL A 86 7.63 4.00 13.57
CA VAL A 86 7.95 5.12 14.44
C VAL A 86 6.65 5.81 14.79
N ASP A 87 6.27 5.68 16.06
CA ASP A 87 4.96 6.12 16.58
C ASP A 87 4.61 7.52 16.12
N LYS A 88 3.39 7.67 15.59
CA LYS A 88 2.80 8.93 15.10
C LYS A 88 3.60 9.65 13.98
N LYS A 89 4.55 8.96 13.35
CA LYS A 89 5.36 9.53 12.27
C LYS A 89 5.29 8.72 10.99
N TYR A 90 5.63 7.43 11.05
CA TYR A 90 5.58 6.57 9.87
C TYR A 90 5.62 5.10 10.23
N PHE A 91 5.15 4.28 9.30
CA PHE A 91 5.43 2.84 9.26
C PHE A 91 5.72 2.39 7.83
N VAL A 92 6.33 1.22 7.72
CA VAL A 92 6.69 0.61 6.44
C VAL A 92 6.17 -0.81 6.41
N ASP A 93 5.47 -1.15 5.35
CA ASP A 93 5.05 -2.52 5.05
C ASP A 93 5.73 -3.05 3.79
N GLU A 94 6.12 -4.32 3.83
CA GLU A 94 6.73 -5.01 2.70
C GLU A 94 6.00 -6.31 2.40
N GLN A 95 5.73 -6.55 1.12
CA GLN A 95 5.21 -7.85 0.69
C GLN A 95 6.31 -8.90 0.80
N ARG A 96 6.10 -9.94 1.61
CA ARG A 96 6.94 -11.13 1.66
C ARG A 96 6.51 -12.17 0.64
N PHE A 97 5.18 -12.36 0.48
CA PHE A 97 4.58 -13.19 -0.55
C PHE A 97 3.37 -12.46 -1.15
N GLY A 98 3.20 -12.52 -2.47
CA GLY A 98 2.07 -11.86 -3.11
C GLY A 98 2.27 -11.68 -4.62
N PRO A 99 1.41 -10.88 -5.25
CA PRO A 99 1.38 -10.73 -6.72
C PRO A 99 2.53 -9.90 -7.30
N TYR A 100 3.22 -9.11 -6.50
CA TYR A 100 4.35 -8.29 -6.95
C TYR A 100 5.67 -9.01 -6.79
N ALA A 101 6.66 -8.71 -7.65
CA ALA A 101 8.02 -9.19 -7.48
C ALA A 101 8.81 -8.40 -6.41
N PHE A 102 8.35 -7.20 -6.10
CA PHE A 102 8.83 -6.33 -5.03
C PHE A 102 7.73 -5.37 -4.66
N TRP A 103 7.57 -5.10 -3.35
CA TRP A 103 6.63 -4.12 -2.81
C TRP A 103 7.17 -3.60 -1.50
N HIS A 104 7.40 -2.29 -1.45
CA HIS A 104 7.90 -1.57 -0.29
C HIS A 104 7.08 -0.29 -0.15
N HIS A 105 6.23 -0.22 0.85
CA HIS A 105 5.26 0.83 1.04
C HIS A 105 5.54 1.59 2.33
N LYS A 106 5.79 2.87 2.20
CA LYS A 106 6.05 3.81 3.27
C LYS A 106 4.84 4.69 3.49
N HIS A 107 4.38 4.79 4.74
CA HIS A 107 3.27 5.63 5.16
C HIS A 107 3.79 6.67 6.12
N PHE A 108 3.74 7.94 5.74
CA PHE A 108 4.15 9.05 6.57
C PHE A 108 2.95 9.84 7.06
N ILE A 109 3.01 10.33 8.29
CA ILE A 109 2.03 11.23 8.89
C ILE A 109 2.81 12.42 9.43
N LYS A 110 2.36 13.62 9.07
CA LYS A 110 2.98 14.88 9.49
C LYS A 110 1.88 15.84 9.94
N GLU A 111 2.07 16.43 11.10
CA GLU A 111 1.23 17.53 11.56
C GLU A 111 1.39 18.76 10.67
N ILE A 112 0.28 19.39 10.32
CA ILE A 112 0.20 20.65 9.58
C ILE A 112 -0.81 21.58 10.26
N ASP A 113 -0.83 22.83 9.85
CA ASP A 113 -1.87 23.76 10.32
C ASP A 113 -3.27 23.25 9.90
N GLY A 114 -4.15 23.11 10.88
CA GLY A 114 -5.52 22.62 10.69
C GLY A 114 -5.68 21.10 10.52
N GLY A 115 -4.63 20.27 10.71
CA GLY A 115 -4.76 18.82 10.63
C GLY A 115 -3.48 18.06 10.36
N VAL A 116 -3.54 17.05 9.49
CA VAL A 116 -2.41 16.21 9.11
C VAL A 116 -2.23 16.12 7.60
N GLU A 117 -0.96 16.03 7.15
CA GLU A 117 -0.60 15.54 5.82
C GLU A 117 -0.21 14.07 5.93
N MET A 118 -0.83 13.23 5.13
CA MET A 118 -0.47 11.83 4.93
C MET A 118 0.23 11.68 3.59
N GLU A 119 1.36 10.98 3.55
CA GLU A 119 2.06 10.64 2.32
C GLU A 119 2.32 9.14 2.23
N ASP A 120 1.83 8.54 1.15
CA ASP A 120 2.14 7.17 0.77
C ASP A 120 3.20 7.16 -0.33
N ILE A 121 4.25 6.35 -0.16
CA ILE A 121 5.26 6.11 -1.18
C ILE A 121 5.44 4.62 -1.36
N ILE A 122 5.06 4.11 -2.54
CA ILE A 122 5.20 2.70 -2.88
C ILE A 122 6.29 2.57 -3.93
N ASP A 123 7.33 1.81 -3.61
CA ASP A 123 8.30 1.32 -4.59
C ASP A 123 7.96 -0.13 -4.89
N TYR A 124 7.70 -0.45 -6.17
CA TYR A 124 7.23 -1.78 -6.55
C TYR A 124 7.79 -2.27 -7.89
N LYS A 125 7.83 -3.58 -8.05
CA LYS A 125 8.22 -4.26 -9.28
C LYS A 125 7.14 -5.29 -9.66
N VAL A 126 6.75 -5.26 -10.93
CA VAL A 126 5.84 -6.27 -11.47
C VAL A 126 6.57 -7.58 -11.76
N PRO A 127 5.91 -8.73 -11.60
CA PRO A 127 6.48 -10.02 -11.96
C PRO A 127 6.61 -10.19 -13.48
N MET A 128 7.12 -11.33 -13.93
CA MET A 128 7.24 -11.72 -15.35
C MET A 128 8.19 -10.83 -16.19
N GLY A 129 9.10 -10.09 -15.57
CA GLY A 129 10.16 -9.35 -16.27
C GLY A 129 9.64 -8.41 -17.35
N PHE A 130 10.08 -8.59 -18.61
CA PHE A 130 9.69 -7.75 -19.75
C PHE A 130 8.18 -7.78 -20.04
N LEU A 131 7.55 -8.95 -19.96
CA LEU A 131 6.09 -9.08 -20.19
C LEU A 131 5.30 -8.28 -19.14
N GLY A 132 5.69 -8.36 -17.86
CA GLY A 132 5.09 -7.55 -16.82
C GLY A 132 5.26 -6.05 -17.06
N GLN A 133 6.41 -5.62 -17.58
CA GLN A 133 6.65 -4.21 -17.91
C GLN A 133 5.77 -3.71 -19.06
N LEU A 134 5.47 -4.55 -20.05
CA LEU A 134 4.56 -4.19 -21.15
C LEU A 134 3.12 -4.00 -20.67
N VAL A 135 2.63 -4.82 -19.77
CA VAL A 135 1.24 -4.71 -19.26
C VAL A 135 1.10 -3.70 -18.13
N HIS A 136 2.21 -3.29 -17.51
CA HIS A 136 2.20 -2.35 -16.38
C HIS A 136 1.42 -1.05 -16.65
N PRO A 137 1.65 -0.28 -17.76
CA PRO A 137 0.97 0.98 -17.99
C PRO A 137 -0.53 0.82 -18.29
N ILE A 138 -0.94 -0.35 -18.75
CA ILE A 138 -2.32 -0.63 -19.17
C ILE A 138 -3.14 -1.24 -18.02
N LEU A 139 -2.53 -2.08 -17.20
CA LEU A 139 -3.24 -2.88 -16.21
C LEU A 139 -2.88 -2.52 -14.76
N VAL A 140 -1.57 -2.47 -14.44
CA VAL A 140 -1.12 -2.33 -13.05
C VAL A 140 -1.22 -0.88 -12.57
N LYS A 141 -0.66 0.06 -13.36
CA LYS A 141 -0.66 1.48 -12.98
C LYS A 141 -2.06 2.06 -12.82
N PRO A 142 -3.01 1.89 -13.79
CA PRO A 142 -4.37 2.40 -13.64
C PRO A 142 -5.10 1.78 -12.44
N LYS A 143 -4.83 0.49 -12.13
CA LYS A 143 -5.45 -0.18 -10.99
C LYS A 143 -4.95 0.36 -9.66
N LEU A 144 -3.66 0.65 -9.53
CA LEU A 144 -3.12 1.33 -8.36
C LEU A 144 -3.67 2.74 -8.22
N ASP A 145 -3.79 3.49 -9.32
CA ASP A 145 -4.36 4.84 -9.30
C ASP A 145 -5.83 4.81 -8.82
N GLU A 146 -6.63 3.86 -9.28
CA GLU A 146 -8.02 3.63 -8.85
C GLU A 146 -8.11 3.31 -7.34
N ILE A 147 -7.25 2.42 -6.84
CA ILE A 147 -7.23 2.03 -5.42
C ILE A 147 -6.91 3.24 -4.53
N PHE A 148 -5.93 4.05 -4.91
CA PHE A 148 -5.54 5.23 -4.15
C PHE A 148 -6.58 6.34 -4.22
N GLU A 149 -7.27 6.51 -5.36
CA GLU A 149 -8.37 7.46 -5.48
C GLU A 149 -9.58 7.03 -4.64
N TYR A 150 -9.89 5.72 -4.59
CA TYR A 150 -10.90 5.19 -3.69
C TYR A 150 -10.54 5.48 -2.21
N ARG A 151 -9.28 5.17 -1.81
CA ARG A 151 -8.77 5.47 -0.46
C ARG A 151 -8.95 6.93 -0.13
N ARG A 152 -8.52 7.84 -1.02
CA ARG A 152 -8.63 9.28 -0.84
C ARG A 152 -10.07 9.71 -0.56
N LYS A 153 -11.02 9.27 -1.40
CA LYS A 153 -12.44 9.58 -1.25
C LYS A 153 -13.01 9.03 0.07
N LYS A 154 -12.62 7.80 0.41
CA LYS A 154 -13.10 7.16 1.63
C LYS A 154 -12.59 7.83 2.90
N LEU A 155 -11.36 8.30 2.90
CA LEU A 155 -10.80 9.07 4.01
C LEU A 155 -11.48 10.44 4.16
N ILE A 156 -11.82 11.11 3.05
CA ILE A 156 -12.63 12.35 3.09
C ILE A 156 -14.05 12.08 3.63
N GLU A 157 -14.66 10.98 3.22
CA GLU A 157 -16.00 10.58 3.75
C GLU A 157 -15.96 10.34 5.26
N LEU A 158 -14.89 9.76 5.78
CA LEU A 158 -14.75 9.43 7.21
C LEU A 158 -14.36 10.64 8.06
N PHE A 159 -13.48 11.49 7.57
CA PHE A 159 -12.80 12.51 8.37
C PHE A 159 -13.01 13.95 7.89
N GLY A 160 -13.56 14.13 6.70
CA GLY A 160 -13.72 15.45 6.09
C GLY A 160 -12.52 15.87 5.24
N GLU A 161 -12.55 17.09 4.76
CA GLU A 161 -11.52 17.72 3.92
C GLU A 161 -11.14 19.10 4.50
N ILE A 162 -9.84 19.42 4.48
CA ILE A 162 -9.37 20.76 4.84
C ILE A 162 -9.82 21.71 3.73
N LYS A 163 -10.54 22.77 4.11
CA LYS A 163 -11.05 23.80 3.19
C LYS A 163 -10.01 24.89 2.93
#